data_2a856c432be21d6b36427b207bc5c82c
#
_entry.id   2a856c432be21d6b36427b207bc5c82c
#
_cell.length_a   1.000
_cell.length_b   1.000
_cell.length_c   1.000
_cell.angle_alpha   90.00
_cell.angle_beta   90.00
_cell.angle_gamma   90.00
#
_symmetry.space_group_name_H-M   'P 1'
#
loop_
_entity.id
_entity.type
_entity.pdbx_description
1 polymer ?
#
loop_
_entity_poly.entity_id
_entity_poly.type
_entity_poly.pdbx_seq_one_letter_code
_entity_poly.pdbx_strand_id
1 'polypeptide(L)'
;MFLKNIKLNYDLNYFLQRDHEEVGKHSCIAHQQTDNPTLYDEMGGMPKSYVLENTTIYQSWYEDTYLKEELGKKLGVDVVSISTIMQPCGSSIPMHVDHFHKIRTQFPDDTRTKVRANIFLQDWEPGHILHYKFKDEWYTSSPWKSGEGYGWDNEIMHLSGNSGMLPKYTLQVSGFLVE
;
A
#
# COMPACT_ATOMS: atom_id res chain seq x y z
N MET A 1 11.28 -11.69 5.07
CA MET A 1 11.15 -10.21 5.17
C MET A 1 11.90 -9.56 4.02
N PHE A 2 11.20 -8.84 3.16
CA PHE A 2 11.72 -8.15 1.98
C PHE A 2 11.37 -6.67 2.05
N LEU A 3 12.35 -5.80 1.86
CA LEU A 3 12.18 -4.35 1.75
C LEU A 3 13.13 -3.82 0.68
N LYS A 4 12.61 -3.04 -0.26
CA LYS A 4 13.37 -2.44 -1.37
C LYS A 4 12.96 -0.99 -1.57
N ASN A 5 13.92 -0.08 -1.67
CA ASN A 5 13.66 1.27 -2.15
C ASN A 5 13.37 1.25 -3.65
N ILE A 6 12.39 2.03 -4.07
CA ILE A 6 11.94 2.14 -5.45
C ILE A 6 12.14 3.59 -5.92
N LYS A 7 12.55 3.72 -7.19
CA LYS A 7 12.48 4.96 -7.94
C LYS A 7 11.92 4.63 -9.32
N LEU A 8 10.61 4.87 -9.49
CA LEU A 8 9.90 4.59 -10.73
C LEU A 8 10.02 5.79 -11.67
N ASN A 9 10.61 5.57 -12.84
CA ASN A 9 10.58 6.52 -13.93
C ASN A 9 9.42 6.19 -14.88
N TYR A 10 8.30 6.90 -14.70
CA TYR A 10 7.04 6.72 -15.44
C TYR A 10 6.26 8.03 -15.50
N ASP A 11 5.34 8.17 -16.46
CA ASP A 11 4.39 9.29 -16.45
C ASP A 11 3.34 9.08 -15.35
N LEU A 12 3.60 9.67 -14.19
CA LEU A 12 2.75 9.52 -13.01
C LEU A 12 1.44 10.31 -13.11
N ASN A 13 1.36 11.30 -14.02
CA ASN A 13 0.13 12.04 -14.25
C ASN A 13 -1.00 11.13 -14.79
N TYR A 14 -0.64 10.09 -15.52
CA TYR A 14 -1.60 9.08 -15.97
C TYR A 14 -2.44 8.51 -14.82
N PHE A 15 -1.84 8.31 -13.65
CA PHE A 15 -2.49 7.75 -12.47
C PHE A 15 -3.32 8.79 -11.69
N LEU A 16 -2.97 10.06 -11.78
CA LEU A 16 -3.65 11.14 -11.06
C LEU A 16 -4.95 11.62 -11.77
N GLN A 17 -5.10 11.31 -13.05
CA GLN A 17 -6.24 11.77 -13.88
C GLN A 17 -7.51 10.93 -13.72
N ARG A 18 -7.45 9.77 -13.05
CA ARG A 18 -8.60 8.90 -12.87
C ARG A 18 -9.43 9.30 -11.65
N ASP A 19 -10.73 9.11 -11.78
CA ASP A 19 -11.64 9.20 -10.65
C ASP A 19 -11.34 8.08 -9.65
N HIS A 20 -11.39 8.43 -8.38
CA HIS A 20 -11.20 7.50 -7.27
C HIS A 20 -12.54 7.27 -6.58
N GLU A 21 -12.92 6.02 -6.42
CA GLU A 21 -14.13 5.61 -5.72
C GLU A 21 -13.83 5.37 -4.23
N GLU A 22 -14.78 5.70 -3.36
CA GLU A 22 -14.67 5.41 -1.94
C GLU A 22 -14.63 3.89 -1.72
N VAL A 23 -13.58 3.44 -1.04
CA VAL A 23 -13.45 2.03 -0.64
C VAL A 23 -14.00 1.86 0.77
N GLY A 24 -14.90 0.89 0.95
CA GLY A 24 -15.46 0.56 2.25
C GLY A 24 -14.37 0.32 3.29
N LYS A 25 -14.48 0.99 4.42
CA LYS A 25 -13.47 1.24 5.46
C LYS A 25 -12.82 0.01 6.10
N HIS A 26 -13.41 -1.15 5.96
CA HIS A 26 -13.09 -2.31 6.82
C HIS A 26 -12.41 -3.48 6.10
N SER A 27 -12.36 -3.50 4.78
CA SER A 27 -11.98 -4.71 4.06
C SER A 27 -10.55 -5.17 4.33
N CYS A 28 -9.60 -4.25 4.42
CA CYS A 28 -8.18 -4.60 4.64
C CYS A 28 -7.92 -5.08 6.06
N ILE A 29 -8.58 -4.48 7.06
CA ILE A 29 -8.31 -4.72 8.48
C ILE A 29 -9.14 -5.89 9.00
N ALA A 30 -10.38 -6.05 8.53
CA ALA A 30 -11.22 -7.18 8.91
C ALA A 30 -10.61 -8.54 8.54
N HIS A 31 -9.92 -8.63 7.41
CA HIS A 31 -9.19 -9.84 7.02
C HIS A 31 -8.00 -10.14 7.94
N GLN A 32 -7.34 -9.13 8.45
CA GLN A 32 -6.19 -9.32 9.36
C GLN A 32 -6.60 -9.77 10.76
N GLN A 33 -7.81 -9.44 11.21
CA GLN A 33 -8.34 -9.93 12.49
C GLN A 33 -8.39 -11.45 12.55
N THR A 34 -8.74 -12.10 11.44
CA THR A 34 -8.90 -13.56 11.38
C THR A 34 -7.58 -14.28 11.18
N ASP A 35 -6.64 -13.66 10.46
CA ASP A 35 -5.44 -14.35 9.98
C ASP A 35 -4.19 -14.09 10.86
N ASN A 36 -4.12 -12.95 11.55
CA ASN A 36 -2.99 -12.59 12.41
C ASN A 36 -3.45 -11.94 13.73
N PRO A 37 -4.22 -12.64 14.57
CA PRO A 37 -4.70 -12.06 15.84
C PRO A 37 -3.56 -11.65 16.76
N THR A 38 -2.49 -12.44 16.83
CA THR A 38 -1.31 -12.18 17.67
C THR A 38 -0.56 -10.90 17.29
N LEU A 39 -0.53 -10.53 16.03
CA LEU A 39 0.12 -9.30 15.57
C LEU A 39 -0.51 -8.06 16.22
N TYR A 40 -1.83 -8.03 16.33
CA TYR A 40 -2.53 -6.90 16.95
C TYR A 40 -2.41 -6.90 18.47
N ASP A 41 -2.33 -8.07 19.10
CA ASP A 41 -2.08 -8.18 20.53
C ASP A 41 -0.71 -7.60 20.90
N GLU A 42 0.33 -7.88 20.13
CA GLU A 42 1.66 -7.30 20.28
C GLU A 42 1.69 -5.77 20.09
N MET A 43 0.75 -5.23 19.30
CA MET A 43 0.60 -3.79 19.07
C MET A 43 -0.35 -3.09 20.05
N GLY A 44 -0.83 -3.78 21.08
CA GLY A 44 -1.77 -3.24 22.06
C GLY A 44 -3.26 -3.45 21.69
N GLY A 45 -3.53 -4.39 20.81
CA GLY A 45 -4.88 -4.79 20.40
C GLY A 45 -5.36 -4.16 19.09
N MET A 46 -6.51 -4.64 18.62
CA MET A 46 -7.15 -4.14 17.41
C MET A 46 -7.57 -2.67 17.53
N PRO A 47 -7.45 -1.90 16.45
CA PRO A 47 -8.03 -0.56 16.41
C PRO A 47 -9.52 -0.59 16.77
N LYS A 48 -9.94 0.33 17.60
CA LYS A 48 -11.36 0.45 17.96
C LYS A 48 -12.19 0.82 16.73
N SER A 49 -13.47 0.49 16.73
CA SER A 49 -14.38 0.72 15.61
C SER A 49 -14.37 2.17 15.11
N TYR A 50 -14.30 3.16 16.00
CA TYR A 50 -14.25 4.56 15.60
C TYR A 50 -13.00 4.94 14.79
N VAL A 51 -11.87 4.27 15.00
CA VAL A 51 -10.64 4.46 14.17
C VAL A 51 -10.89 3.91 12.79
N LEU A 52 -11.51 2.73 12.70
CA LEU A 52 -11.86 2.11 11.42
C LEU A 52 -12.90 2.94 10.65
N GLU A 53 -13.90 3.49 11.34
CA GLU A 53 -14.93 4.35 10.76
C GLU A 53 -14.37 5.64 10.17
N ASN A 54 -13.27 6.16 10.70
CA ASN A 54 -12.57 7.34 10.20
C ASN A 54 -11.49 7.04 9.15
N THR A 55 -11.24 5.76 8.85
CA THR A 55 -10.29 5.36 7.81
C THR A 55 -10.98 5.36 6.46
N THR A 56 -11.11 6.51 5.83
CA THR A 56 -11.66 6.62 4.49
C THR A 56 -10.52 6.76 3.48
N ILE A 57 -10.49 5.86 2.52
CA ILE A 57 -9.60 5.93 1.36
C ILE A 57 -10.44 5.86 0.08
N TYR A 58 -9.92 6.45 -0.97
CA TYR A 58 -10.49 6.39 -2.30
C TYR A 58 -9.51 5.63 -3.18
N GLN A 59 -10.02 4.76 -4.07
CA GLN A 59 -9.20 3.86 -4.86
C GLN A 59 -9.66 3.84 -6.32
N SER A 60 -8.71 3.71 -7.23
CA SER A 60 -8.95 3.42 -8.63
C SER A 60 -8.15 2.18 -9.05
N TRP A 61 -8.77 1.28 -9.83
CA TRP A 61 -8.17 0.03 -10.28
C TRP A 61 -7.81 0.08 -11.77
N TYR A 62 -6.73 -0.63 -12.13
CA TYR A 62 -6.23 -0.71 -13.50
C TYR A 62 -6.13 -2.18 -13.92
N GLU A 63 -6.90 -2.56 -14.94
CA GLU A 63 -6.92 -3.94 -15.44
C GLU A 63 -6.17 -4.10 -16.78
N ASP A 64 -5.49 -3.04 -17.24
CA ASP A 64 -4.72 -3.02 -18.48
C ASP A 64 -3.51 -3.97 -18.39
N THR A 65 -3.48 -4.96 -19.29
CA THR A 65 -2.42 -5.98 -19.35
C THR A 65 -1.07 -5.39 -19.74
N TYR A 66 -1.06 -4.45 -20.70
CA TYR A 66 0.17 -3.78 -21.13
C TYR A 66 0.80 -2.98 -19.99
N LEU A 67 -0.02 -2.26 -19.23
CA LEU A 67 0.42 -1.53 -18.05
C LEU A 67 1.01 -2.48 -16.99
N LYS A 68 0.38 -3.64 -16.76
CA LYS A 68 0.90 -4.67 -15.84
C LYS A 68 2.28 -5.17 -16.27
N GLU A 69 2.45 -5.48 -17.56
CA GLU A 69 3.73 -5.93 -18.09
C GLU A 69 4.82 -4.87 -18.00
N GLU A 70 4.49 -3.62 -18.33
CA GLU A 70 5.46 -2.52 -18.32
C GLU A 70 5.94 -2.20 -16.92
N LEU A 71 5.01 -2.05 -15.95
CA LEU A 71 5.36 -1.84 -14.55
C LEU A 71 6.07 -3.05 -13.96
N GLY A 72 5.66 -4.25 -14.33
CA GLY A 72 6.30 -5.49 -13.91
C GLY A 72 7.78 -5.53 -14.27
N LYS A 73 8.12 -5.22 -15.51
CA LYS A 73 9.53 -5.13 -15.98
C LYS A 73 10.33 -4.09 -15.21
N LYS A 74 9.74 -2.92 -14.93
CA LYS A 74 10.43 -1.84 -14.20
C LYS A 74 10.65 -2.15 -12.71
N LEU A 75 9.72 -2.88 -12.09
CA LEU A 75 9.73 -3.14 -10.66
C LEU A 75 10.33 -4.51 -10.28
N GLY A 76 10.43 -5.44 -11.24
CA GLY A 76 10.80 -6.83 -10.98
C GLY A 76 9.67 -7.61 -10.31
N VAL A 77 8.43 -7.39 -10.75
CA VAL A 77 7.23 -8.00 -10.20
C VAL A 77 6.39 -8.62 -11.31
N ASP A 78 5.97 -9.87 -11.12
CA ASP A 78 4.90 -10.48 -11.92
C ASP A 78 3.56 -9.94 -11.42
N VAL A 79 3.04 -8.91 -12.12
CA VAL A 79 1.98 -8.04 -11.61
C VAL A 79 0.61 -8.70 -11.71
N VAL A 80 -0.05 -8.86 -10.58
CA VAL A 80 -1.44 -9.32 -10.47
C VAL A 80 -2.42 -8.14 -10.43
N SER A 81 -2.12 -7.10 -9.66
CA SER A 81 -3.02 -5.97 -9.51
C SER A 81 -2.29 -4.63 -9.44
N ILE A 82 -2.94 -3.61 -10.01
CA ILE A 82 -2.52 -2.22 -9.94
C ILE A 82 -3.69 -1.39 -9.44
N SER A 83 -3.43 -0.52 -8.48
CA SER A 83 -4.41 0.47 -8.01
C SER A 83 -3.72 1.75 -7.59
N THR A 84 -4.46 2.84 -7.60
CA THR A 84 -4.05 4.08 -6.93
C THR A 84 -4.94 4.32 -5.72
N ILE A 85 -4.35 4.83 -4.65
CA ILE A 85 -5.06 5.23 -3.43
C ILE A 85 -4.92 6.74 -3.28
N MET A 86 -6.04 7.39 -3.03
CA MET A 86 -6.10 8.76 -2.54
C MET A 86 -6.54 8.76 -1.09
N GLN A 87 -5.72 9.33 -0.23
CA GLN A 87 -6.04 9.58 1.18
C GLN A 87 -6.41 11.05 1.35
N PRO A 88 -7.69 11.36 1.66
CA PRO A 88 -8.10 12.73 1.93
C PRO A 88 -7.47 13.23 3.23
N CYS A 89 -7.56 14.54 3.46
CA CYS A 89 -7.13 15.16 4.70
C CYS A 89 -7.84 14.54 5.91
N GLY A 90 -7.10 14.26 6.98
CA GLY A 90 -7.61 13.67 8.20
C GLY A 90 -7.79 12.14 8.14
N SER A 91 -7.45 11.48 7.04
CA SER A 91 -7.55 10.02 6.95
C SER A 91 -6.26 9.30 7.32
N SER A 92 -6.40 8.10 7.87
CA SER A 92 -5.27 7.21 8.13
C SER A 92 -5.64 5.76 7.88
N ILE A 93 -4.70 5.00 7.35
CA ILE A 93 -4.74 3.53 7.35
C ILE A 93 -3.92 3.12 8.56
N PRO A 94 -4.54 2.54 9.60
CA PRO A 94 -3.84 2.18 10.83
C PRO A 94 -2.77 1.11 10.59
N MET A 95 -1.98 0.84 11.60
CA MET A 95 -0.91 -0.16 11.58
C MET A 95 -1.42 -1.52 11.12
N HIS A 96 -0.78 -2.09 10.11
CA HIS A 96 -1.15 -3.38 9.52
C HIS A 96 0.03 -3.99 8.74
N VAL A 97 -0.12 -5.24 8.34
CA VAL A 97 0.67 -5.90 7.29
C VAL A 97 -0.20 -6.14 6.07
N ASP A 98 0.39 -6.22 4.89
CA ASP A 98 -0.33 -6.50 3.67
C ASP A 98 -0.80 -7.96 3.61
N HIS A 99 -2.11 -8.17 3.48
CA HIS A 99 -2.69 -9.51 3.42
C HIS A 99 -2.64 -10.16 2.02
N PHE A 100 -2.53 -9.37 0.97
CA PHE A 100 -2.54 -9.83 -0.44
C PHE A 100 -3.79 -10.65 -0.82
N HIS A 101 -4.96 -10.28 -0.30
CA HIS A 101 -6.20 -11.05 -0.46
C HIS A 101 -6.48 -11.42 -1.94
N LYS A 102 -6.43 -10.45 -2.87
CA LYS A 102 -6.67 -10.70 -4.31
C LYS A 102 -5.71 -11.76 -4.87
N ILE A 103 -4.43 -11.67 -4.53
CA ILE A 103 -3.42 -12.63 -5.00
C ILE A 103 -3.67 -14.02 -4.41
N ARG A 104 -3.91 -14.10 -3.10
CA ARG A 104 -4.17 -15.38 -2.42
C ARG A 104 -5.42 -16.07 -2.93
N THR A 105 -6.47 -15.31 -3.28
CA THR A 105 -7.71 -15.85 -3.81
C THR A 105 -7.56 -16.34 -5.25
N GLN A 106 -6.82 -15.61 -6.10
CA GLN A 106 -6.64 -15.96 -7.50
C GLN A 106 -5.57 -17.05 -7.71
N PHE A 107 -4.58 -17.12 -6.83
CA PHE A 107 -3.44 -18.03 -6.93
C PHE A 107 -3.16 -18.69 -5.57
N PRO A 108 -4.10 -19.53 -5.06
CA PRO A 108 -4.00 -20.09 -3.70
C PRO A 108 -2.78 -21.01 -3.52
N ASP A 109 -2.36 -21.70 -4.57
CA ASP A 109 -1.27 -22.68 -4.54
C ASP A 109 0.09 -22.09 -4.93
N ASP A 110 0.16 -20.79 -5.28
CA ASP A 110 1.41 -20.14 -5.67
C ASP A 110 2.24 -19.77 -4.45
N THR A 111 3.42 -20.39 -4.34
CA THR A 111 4.34 -20.27 -3.20
C THR A 111 5.35 -19.13 -3.36
N ARG A 112 5.40 -18.46 -4.51
CA ARG A 112 6.32 -17.33 -4.72
C ARG A 112 6.07 -16.20 -3.72
N THR A 113 7.11 -15.46 -3.43
CA THR A 113 7.03 -14.30 -2.52
C THR A 113 6.07 -13.25 -3.07
N LYS A 114 5.01 -12.95 -2.31
CA LYS A 114 4.05 -11.90 -2.63
C LYS A 114 4.61 -10.55 -2.19
N VAL A 115 4.58 -9.58 -3.09
CA VAL A 115 5.13 -8.25 -2.85
C VAL A 115 4.17 -7.14 -3.27
N ARG A 116 4.29 -6.00 -2.60
CA ARG A 116 3.63 -4.75 -2.99
C ARG A 116 4.65 -3.64 -3.12
N ALA A 117 4.64 -2.97 -4.26
CA ALA A 117 5.31 -1.70 -4.44
C ALA A 117 4.32 -0.55 -4.15
N ASN A 118 4.69 0.34 -3.25
CA ASN A 118 3.97 1.56 -2.91
C ASN A 118 4.81 2.75 -3.40
N ILE A 119 4.31 3.47 -4.39
CA ILE A 119 5.03 4.54 -5.07
C ILE A 119 4.25 5.83 -4.89
N PHE A 120 4.91 6.88 -4.39
CA PHE A 120 4.31 8.19 -4.20
C PHE A 120 4.12 8.89 -5.54
N LEU A 121 2.89 9.30 -5.84
CA LEU A 121 2.54 9.94 -7.10
C LEU A 121 2.83 11.44 -7.14
N GLN A 122 3.14 12.03 -6.00
CA GLN A 122 3.46 13.44 -5.83
C GLN A 122 4.62 13.63 -4.85
N ASP A 123 5.22 14.79 -4.88
CA ASP A 123 6.20 15.20 -3.86
C ASP A 123 5.55 15.20 -2.48
N TRP A 124 6.36 14.98 -1.46
CA TRP A 124 5.91 15.02 -0.09
C TRP A 124 5.35 16.39 0.28
N GLU A 125 4.21 16.38 0.98
CA GLU A 125 3.57 17.56 1.54
C GLU A 125 3.48 17.46 3.07
N PRO A 126 3.52 18.57 3.80
CA PRO A 126 3.36 18.57 5.24
C PRO A 126 2.10 17.83 5.70
N GLY A 127 2.27 16.85 6.59
CA GLY A 127 1.19 16.00 7.08
C GLY A 127 1.03 14.67 6.35
N HIS A 128 1.72 14.45 5.24
CA HIS A 128 1.79 13.14 4.62
C HIS A 128 2.71 12.22 5.41
N ILE A 129 2.20 11.05 5.80
CA ILE A 129 2.87 10.12 6.71
C ILE A 129 2.95 8.73 6.07
N LEU A 130 4.11 8.09 6.20
CA LEU A 130 4.32 6.67 6.07
C LEU A 130 5.32 6.23 7.14
N HIS A 131 4.88 5.34 8.05
CA HIS A 131 5.75 4.65 8.99
C HIS A 131 5.78 3.17 8.66
N TYR A 132 6.93 2.54 8.81
CA TYR A 132 7.07 1.10 8.66
C TYR A 132 8.13 0.55 9.62
N LYS A 133 7.98 -0.74 9.96
CA LYS A 133 8.94 -1.47 10.80
C LYS A 133 9.77 -2.40 9.93
N PHE A 134 11.09 -2.32 10.05
CA PHE A 134 12.01 -3.23 9.38
C PHE A 134 13.14 -3.64 10.33
N LYS A 135 13.36 -4.94 10.52
CA LYS A 135 14.37 -5.49 11.45
C LYS A 135 14.28 -4.87 12.85
N ASP A 136 13.09 -4.86 13.42
CA ASP A 136 12.76 -4.32 14.75
C ASP A 136 12.96 -2.80 14.94
N GLU A 137 13.32 -2.07 13.91
CA GLU A 137 13.41 -0.62 13.92
C GLU A 137 12.26 0.05 13.20
N TRP A 138 11.83 1.20 13.71
CA TRP A 138 10.80 2.03 13.09
C TRP A 138 11.41 3.10 12.19
N TYR A 139 10.85 3.24 11.01
CA TYR A 139 11.25 4.24 10.04
C TYR A 139 10.08 5.13 9.67
N THR A 140 10.38 6.41 9.46
CA THR A 140 9.46 7.39 8.89
C THR A 140 9.96 7.78 7.52
N SER A 141 9.15 7.55 6.49
CA SER A 141 9.46 8.05 5.15
C SER A 141 8.97 9.49 5.01
N SER A 142 9.91 10.43 5.00
CA SER A 142 9.63 11.87 4.77
C SER A 142 10.96 12.67 4.80
N PRO A 143 11.15 13.65 3.93
CA PRO A 143 10.37 13.90 2.71
C PRO A 143 10.69 12.89 1.59
N TRP A 144 9.77 12.72 0.65
CA TRP A 144 9.96 11.94 -0.57
C TRP A 144 9.72 12.79 -1.82
N LYS A 145 10.15 12.28 -2.97
CA LYS A 145 9.85 12.82 -4.29
C LYS A 145 8.88 11.93 -5.05
N SER A 146 8.12 12.52 -5.95
CA SER A 146 7.28 11.81 -6.89
C SER A 146 8.05 10.70 -7.61
N GLY A 147 7.49 9.50 -7.68
CA GLY A 147 8.13 8.31 -8.23
C GLY A 147 8.99 7.52 -7.23
N GLU A 148 9.31 8.06 -6.08
CA GLU A 148 9.95 7.30 -5.00
C GLU A 148 8.93 6.44 -4.26
N GLY A 149 9.40 5.37 -3.61
CA GLY A 149 8.55 4.48 -2.86
C GLY A 149 9.29 3.27 -2.31
N TYR A 150 8.50 2.29 -1.87
CA TYR A 150 9.00 1.06 -1.25
C TYR A 150 8.28 -0.17 -1.77
N GLY A 151 9.03 -1.24 -1.98
CA GLY A 151 8.50 -2.58 -2.22
C GLY A 151 8.72 -3.45 -0.99
N TRP A 152 7.68 -4.14 -0.54
CA TRP A 152 7.74 -5.04 0.61
C TRP A 152 6.82 -6.27 0.49
N ASP A 153 7.10 -7.27 1.31
CA ASP A 153 6.28 -8.47 1.50
C ASP A 153 5.25 -8.29 2.64
N ASN A 154 4.59 -9.37 3.00
CA ASN A 154 3.58 -9.38 4.07
C ASN A 154 4.16 -9.39 5.50
N GLU A 155 5.46 -9.24 5.67
CA GLU A 155 6.10 -9.17 7.00
C GLU A 155 6.39 -7.73 7.44
N ILE A 156 6.25 -6.75 6.52
CA ILE A 156 6.49 -5.35 6.84
C ILE A 156 5.23 -4.71 7.44
N MET A 157 5.30 -4.46 8.72
CA MET A 157 4.29 -3.69 9.44
C MET A 157 4.39 -2.22 9.08
N HIS A 158 3.27 -1.60 8.71
CA HIS A 158 3.26 -0.20 8.29
C HIS A 158 1.93 0.49 8.56
N LEU A 159 1.96 1.81 8.59
CA LEU A 159 0.79 2.68 8.58
C LEU A 159 0.98 3.80 7.55
N SER A 160 -0.13 4.33 7.08
CA SER A 160 -0.15 5.45 6.15
C SER A 160 -1.19 6.48 6.60
N GLY A 161 -0.84 7.75 6.60
CA GLY A 161 -1.73 8.81 7.05
C GLY A 161 -1.60 10.08 6.23
N ASN A 162 -2.63 10.91 6.33
CA ASN A 162 -2.65 12.26 5.83
C ASN A 162 -3.29 13.20 6.86
N SER A 163 -2.46 13.85 7.65
CA SER A 163 -2.86 14.90 8.58
C SER A 163 -2.67 16.31 8.00
N GLY A 164 -2.31 16.39 6.72
CA GLY A 164 -2.09 17.65 5.99
C GLY A 164 -3.35 18.20 5.35
N MET A 165 -3.17 19.21 4.49
CA MET A 165 -4.25 19.96 3.82
C MET A 165 -4.48 19.49 2.37
N LEU A 166 -3.56 18.77 1.78
CA LEU A 166 -3.64 18.26 0.40
C LEU A 166 -3.83 16.76 0.38
N PRO A 167 -4.58 16.20 -0.58
CA PRO A 167 -4.72 14.74 -0.72
C PRO A 167 -3.38 14.07 -0.94
N LYS A 168 -3.21 12.86 -0.41
CA LYS A 168 -2.03 12.03 -0.61
C LYS A 168 -2.34 10.90 -1.59
N TYR A 169 -1.55 10.79 -2.65
CA TYR A 169 -1.73 9.78 -3.69
C TYR A 169 -0.59 8.77 -3.71
N THR A 170 -0.96 7.49 -3.76
CA THR A 170 -0.01 6.37 -3.81
C THR A 170 -0.42 5.37 -4.89
N LEU A 171 0.50 5.00 -5.77
CA LEU A 171 0.33 3.87 -6.69
C LEU A 171 0.74 2.59 -5.95
N GLN A 172 -0.14 1.58 -5.98
CA GLN A 172 0.12 0.25 -5.47
C GLN A 172 0.20 -0.75 -6.61
N VAL A 173 1.32 -1.45 -6.72
CA VAL A 173 1.53 -2.54 -7.67
C VAL A 173 1.80 -3.81 -6.87
N SER A 174 0.93 -4.80 -6.97
CA SER A 174 1.04 -6.04 -6.20
C SER A 174 1.13 -7.25 -7.13
N GLY A 175 1.95 -8.21 -6.75
CA GLY A 175 2.20 -9.42 -7.52
C GLY A 175 3.20 -10.32 -6.82
N PHE A 176 3.90 -11.11 -7.63
CA PHE A 176 4.96 -12.00 -7.17
C PHE A 176 6.34 -11.42 -7.51
N LEU A 177 7.27 -11.57 -6.59
CA LEU A 177 8.68 -11.20 -6.85
C LEU A 177 9.22 -12.03 -8.00
N VAL A 178 9.83 -11.38 -8.99
CA VAL A 178 10.59 -12.06 -10.05
C VAL A 178 12.03 -12.20 -9.58
N GLU A 179 12.54 -13.44 -9.56
CA GLU A 179 13.93 -13.75 -9.23
C GLU A 179 14.89 -13.37 -10.34
#